data_f2e1774d97786096ad18bf97f2792f37
#
_entry.id   f2e1774d97786096ad18bf97f2792f37
#
_cell.length_a   1.000
_cell.length_b   1.000
_cell.length_c   1.000
_cell.angle_alpha   90.00
_cell.angle_beta   90.00
_cell.angle_gamma   90.00
#
_symmetry.space_group_name_H-M   'P 1'
#
loop_
_entity.id
_entity.type
_entity.pdbx_description
1 polymer ?
#
loop_
_entity_poly.entity_id
_entity_poly.type
_entity_poly.pdbx_seq_one_letter_code
_entity_poly.pdbx_strand_id
1 'polypeptide(L)' 'MKVYKDDRGSHDLEVQIEKLQLRVRELEEINEAHKKLNGELREELEHVRKALTRIP' A
#
# COMPACT_ATOMS: atom_id res chain seq x y z
N MET A 1 -36.02 16.15 14.20
CA MET A 1 -35.83 14.76 14.21
C MET A 1 -34.73 14.25 13.33
N LYS A 2 -34.66 14.74 12.17
CA LYS A 2 -33.61 14.29 11.31
C LYS A 2 -32.26 14.82 11.71
N VAL A 3 -32.27 15.90 12.43
CA VAL A 3 -31.04 16.55 12.81
C VAL A 3 -30.18 15.66 13.68
N TYR A 4 -30.79 14.99 14.62
CA TYR A 4 -29.99 14.15 15.49
C TYR A 4 -29.45 12.94 14.75
N LYS A 5 -30.16 12.52 13.73
CA LYS A 5 -29.66 11.47 12.88
C LYS A 5 -28.41 11.93 12.15
N ASP A 6 -28.45 13.15 11.67
CA ASP A 6 -27.33 13.71 10.98
C ASP A 6 -26.11 13.77 11.87
N ASP A 7 -26.31 14.13 13.13
CA ASP A 7 -25.22 14.17 14.08
C ASP A 7 -24.59 12.80 14.24
N ARG A 8 -25.41 11.78 14.35
CA ARG A 8 -24.91 10.44 14.46
C ARG A 8 -24.17 10.06 13.21
N GLY A 9 -24.77 10.38 12.06
CA GLY A 9 -24.14 10.07 10.81
C GLY A 9 -22.79 10.74 10.69
N SER A 10 -22.70 11.99 11.14
CA SER A 10 -21.46 12.70 11.09
C SER A 10 -20.38 12.02 11.91
N HIS A 11 -20.73 11.60 13.10
CA HIS A 11 -19.78 10.94 13.98
C HIS A 11 -19.31 9.62 13.37
N ASP A 12 -20.25 8.84 12.84
CA ASP A 12 -19.91 7.58 12.21
C ASP A 12 -19.01 7.79 11.00
N LEU A 13 -19.32 8.81 10.23
CA LEU A 13 -18.53 9.12 9.05
C LEU A 13 -17.12 9.54 9.44
N GLU A 14 -17.01 10.33 10.49
CA GLU A 14 -15.69 10.74 10.96
C GLU A 14 -14.86 9.54 11.38
N VAL A 15 -15.47 8.62 12.10
CA VAL A 15 -14.75 7.42 12.51
C VAL A 15 -14.34 6.59 11.31
N GLN A 16 -15.24 6.47 10.33
CA GLN A 16 -14.92 5.73 9.13
C GLN A 16 -13.80 6.38 8.34
N ILE A 17 -13.83 7.70 8.25
CA ILE A 17 -12.78 8.44 7.55
C ILE A 17 -11.43 8.20 8.23
N GLU A 18 -11.40 8.26 9.54
CA GLU A 18 -10.16 8.01 10.27
C GLU A 18 -9.64 6.61 10.01
N LYS A 19 -10.54 5.63 10.06
CA LYS A 19 -10.13 4.26 9.81
C LYS A 19 -9.60 4.08 8.39
N LEU A 20 -10.26 4.71 7.43
CA LEU A 20 -9.83 4.62 6.05
C LEU A 20 -8.49 5.31 5.84
N GLN A 21 -8.29 6.45 6.48
CA GLN A 21 -7.01 7.13 6.38
C GLN A 21 -5.89 6.28 6.93
N LEU A 22 -6.14 5.62 8.05
CA LEU A 22 -5.16 4.72 8.63
C LEU A 22 -4.86 3.56 7.69
N ARG A 23 -5.90 3.01 7.10
CA ARG A 23 -5.75 1.92 6.17
C ARG A 23 -4.96 2.33 4.93
N VAL A 24 -5.24 3.51 4.41
CA VAL A 24 -4.50 4.03 3.28
C VAL A 24 -3.02 4.16 3.61
N ARG A 25 -2.73 4.67 4.80
CA ARG A 25 -1.34 4.82 5.22
C ARG A 25 -0.64 3.48 5.31
N GLU A 26 -1.33 2.48 5.88
CA GLU A 26 -0.78 1.15 5.96
C GLU A 26 -0.51 0.55 4.59
N LEU A 27 -1.47 0.74 3.68
CA LEU A 27 -1.32 0.22 2.33
C LEU A 27 -0.20 0.91 1.58
N GLU A 28 -0.02 2.20 1.82
CA GLU A 28 1.07 2.93 1.20
C GLU A 28 2.42 2.40 1.68
N GLU A 29 2.52 2.08 2.97
CA GLU A 29 3.75 1.50 3.50
C GLU A 29 4.03 0.14 2.90
N ILE A 30 2.98 -0.68 2.78
CA ILE A 30 3.12 -1.99 2.18
C ILE A 30 3.55 -1.86 0.72
N ASN A 31 2.95 -0.93 0.01
CA ASN A 31 3.30 -0.71 -1.39
C ASN A 31 4.73 -0.26 -1.56
N GLU A 32 5.21 0.59 -0.66
CA GLU A 32 6.60 1.01 -0.69
C GLU A 32 7.52 -0.17 -0.49
N ALA A 33 7.18 -1.03 0.46
CA ALA A 33 7.99 -2.21 0.72
C ALA A 33 8.01 -3.14 -0.48
N HIS A 34 6.84 -3.33 -1.11
CA HIS A 34 6.75 -4.16 -2.30
C HIS A 34 7.55 -3.58 -3.46
N LYS A 35 7.50 -2.27 -3.60
CA LYS A 35 8.23 -1.59 -4.64
C LYS A 35 9.74 -1.82 -4.49
N LYS A 36 10.21 -1.70 -3.27
CA LYS A 36 11.61 -1.91 -2.98
C LYS A 36 12.01 -3.36 -3.26
N LEU A 37 11.18 -4.29 -2.79
CA LEU A 37 11.45 -5.70 -3.00
C LEU A 37 11.44 -6.05 -4.47
N ASN A 38 10.48 -5.50 -5.22
CA ASN A 38 10.42 -5.73 -6.65
C ASN A 38 11.67 -5.22 -7.36
N GLY A 39 12.20 -4.08 -6.90
CA GLY A 39 13.44 -3.56 -7.44
C GLY A 39 14.60 -4.50 -7.21
N GLU A 40 14.71 -5.02 -5.99
CA GLU A 40 15.78 -5.95 -5.65
C GLU A 40 15.66 -7.24 -6.46
N LEU A 41 14.45 -7.76 -6.60
CA LEU A 41 14.23 -8.96 -7.39
C LEU A 41 14.61 -8.74 -8.83
N ARG A 42 14.30 -7.59 -9.36
CA ARG A 42 14.65 -7.27 -10.74
C ARG A 42 16.15 -7.22 -10.93
N GLU A 43 16.83 -6.66 -9.96
CA GLU A 43 18.29 -6.62 -10.02
C GLU A 43 18.90 -8.00 -9.96
N GLU A 44 18.36 -8.85 -9.10
CA GLU A 44 18.83 -10.22 -9.02
C GLU A 44 18.61 -10.98 -10.31
N LEU A 45 17.44 -10.79 -10.90
CA LEU A 45 17.12 -11.42 -12.17
C LEU A 45 18.08 -10.98 -13.25
N GLU A 46 18.39 -9.71 -13.30
CA GLU A 46 19.34 -9.19 -14.26
C GLU A 46 20.71 -9.77 -14.04
N HIS A 47 21.10 -9.87 -12.77
CA HIS A 47 22.39 -10.42 -12.41
C HIS A 47 22.51 -11.89 -12.87
N VAL A 48 21.49 -12.67 -12.58
CA VAL A 48 21.47 -14.07 -12.97
C VAL A 48 21.48 -14.22 -14.49
N ARG A 49 20.69 -13.39 -15.15
CA ARG A 49 20.62 -13.43 -16.61
C ARG A 49 21.99 -13.14 -17.22
N LYS A 50 22.68 -12.15 -16.71
CA LYS A 50 24.01 -11.83 -17.21
C LYS A 50 24.98 -12.97 -16.98
N ALA A 51 24.89 -13.61 -15.81
CA ALA A 51 25.76 -14.72 -15.51
C ALA A 51 25.51 -15.88 -16.47
N LEU A 52 24.23 -16.13 -16.79
CA LEU A 52 23.87 -17.21 -17.70
C LEU A 52 24.34 -16.93 -19.14
N THR A 53 24.24 -15.69 -19.57
CA THR A 53 24.67 -15.37 -20.94
C THR A 53 26.17 -15.34 -21.07
N ARG A 54 26.89 -15.24 -19.96
CA ARG A 54 28.35 -15.28 -20.01
C ARG A 54 28.90 -16.66 -20.24
N ILE A 55 28.14 -17.67 -19.89
CA ILE A 55 28.61 -19.04 -20.04
C ILE A 55 28.61 -19.40 -21.52
N PRO A 56 29.73 -19.72 -22.07
CA PRO A 56 29.81 -20.04 -23.48
C PRO A 56 29.06 -21.35 -23.80
#